data_c4b06e88d71a83a1c87b8e19602fec27
#
_entry.id   c4b06e88d71a83a1c87b8e19602fec27
#
_cell.length_a   1.000
_cell.length_b   1.000
_cell.length_c   1.000
_cell.angle_alpha   90.00
_cell.angle_beta   90.00
_cell.angle_gamma   90.00
#
_symmetry.space_group_name_H-M   'P 1'
#
loop_
_entity.id
_entity.type
_entity.pdbx_description
1 polymer ?
#
loop_
_entity_poly.entity_id
_entity_poly.type
_entity_poly.pdbx_seq_one_letter_code
_entity_poly.pdbx_strand_id
1 'polypeptide(L)'
;MNIPFYIVDVFAEKKYAGNQLAVFLGADVLSTEEMQKIAREVNFAESTFITKFEPENSVAEIRIFTPEHEMKFAGHPIIGTSWVLMNRIFENQPEKITLSVPIGKIPVHQSGDLVWLQAAQPEFLDTFLAEDFLSFSNLSSADFDDAFPIQEVTTGSAFVIVPIKNKKALEHLILDKVKMNEWLHGHCKTNHRALYFYCLEETKLISRMLCIEDNQLKEDAATGSASTCLQAFLLKYHAEEIQIINHQGDFINRSSQIYFDGKLAENHFDIKIGGKTQFIAKGEWEV
;
A
#
# COMPACT_ATOMS: atom_id res chain seq x y z
N MET A 1 32.07 0.83 -4.30
CA MET A 1 31.73 1.45 -2.98
C MET A 1 30.60 0.61 -2.41
N ASN A 2 30.51 0.52 -1.06
CA ASN A 2 29.45 -0.30 -0.46
C ASN A 2 28.46 0.62 0.29
N ILE A 3 27.18 0.37 0.12
CA ILE A 3 26.11 1.05 0.87
C ILE A 3 25.34 0.03 1.72
N PRO A 4 24.99 0.36 2.98
CA PRO A 4 24.21 -0.53 3.82
C PRO A 4 22.78 -0.67 3.29
N PHE A 5 22.22 -1.87 3.40
CA PHE A 5 20.81 -2.11 3.12
C PHE A 5 20.15 -2.99 4.18
N TYR A 6 18.84 -2.85 4.27
CA TYR A 6 17.96 -3.63 5.13
C TYR A 6 16.84 -4.26 4.30
N ILE A 7 16.49 -5.50 4.61
CA ILE A 7 15.28 -6.15 4.08
C ILE A 7 14.31 -6.30 5.24
N VAL A 8 13.09 -5.85 5.01
CA VAL A 8 11.98 -5.95 5.95
C VAL A 8 10.72 -6.46 5.27
N ASP A 9 9.85 -7.12 6.03
CA ASP A 9 8.50 -7.46 5.63
C ASP A 9 7.53 -6.50 6.32
N VAL A 10 6.79 -5.72 5.57
CA VAL A 10 5.88 -4.68 6.05
C VAL A 10 4.45 -5.20 6.11
N PHE A 11 3.65 -4.77 7.08
CA PHE A 11 2.31 -5.31 7.38
C PHE A 11 2.32 -6.79 7.75
N ALA A 12 3.40 -7.25 8.38
CA ALA A 12 3.69 -8.64 8.64
C ALA A 12 3.64 -8.99 10.14
N GLU A 13 2.77 -9.90 10.54
CA GLU A 13 2.74 -10.43 11.91
C GLU A 13 3.92 -11.37 12.21
N LYS A 14 4.48 -11.99 11.19
CA LYS A 14 5.62 -12.90 11.24
C LYS A 14 6.54 -12.73 10.03
N LYS A 15 7.77 -13.17 10.12
CA LYS A 15 8.72 -13.19 8.99
C LYS A 15 8.17 -13.98 7.81
N TYR A 16 8.54 -13.55 6.61
CA TYR A 16 8.16 -14.17 5.33
C TYR A 16 6.66 -14.05 5.02
N ALA A 17 6.02 -13.04 5.58
CA ALA A 17 4.65 -12.60 5.32
C ALA A 17 4.68 -11.10 4.96
N GLY A 18 3.54 -10.47 4.71
CA GLY A 18 3.50 -9.05 4.41
C GLY A 18 4.12 -8.66 3.06
N ASN A 19 4.38 -7.38 2.87
CA ASN A 19 5.00 -6.84 1.66
C ASN A 19 6.50 -6.58 1.88
N GLN A 20 7.31 -7.08 0.97
CA GLN A 20 8.78 -6.99 1.04
C GLN A 20 9.24 -5.56 0.72
N LEU A 21 10.26 -5.10 1.46
CA LEU A 21 10.89 -3.82 1.20
C LEU A 21 12.40 -3.92 1.38
N ALA A 22 13.15 -3.41 0.42
CA ALA A 22 14.56 -3.13 0.56
C ALA A 22 14.77 -1.64 0.88
N VAL A 23 15.53 -1.34 1.93
CA VAL A 23 15.82 0.02 2.41
C VAL A 23 17.33 0.23 2.33
N PHE A 24 17.77 1.12 1.45
CA PHE A 24 19.18 1.48 1.24
C PHE A 24 19.52 2.76 1.99
N LEU A 25 20.64 2.76 2.73
CA LEU A 25 21.10 3.88 3.55
C LEU A 25 22.31 4.56 2.90
N GLY A 26 22.39 5.91 3.01
CA GLY A 26 23.51 6.68 2.42
C GLY A 26 23.47 6.68 0.89
N ALA A 27 22.27 6.71 0.34
CA ALA A 27 22.05 6.63 -1.11
C ALA A 27 22.19 7.97 -1.84
N ASP A 28 22.64 9.04 -1.17
CA ASP A 28 22.96 10.36 -1.75
C ASP A 28 24.12 10.30 -2.77
N VAL A 29 24.95 9.27 -2.67
CA VAL A 29 26.05 9.01 -3.60
C VAL A 29 25.61 8.37 -4.92
N LEU A 30 24.36 7.86 -4.99
CA LEU A 30 23.80 7.18 -6.16
C LEU A 30 23.08 8.15 -7.09
N SER A 31 23.27 7.98 -8.37
CA SER A 31 22.42 8.60 -9.38
C SER A 31 21.02 7.97 -9.42
N THR A 32 20.06 8.70 -9.98
CA THR A 32 18.69 8.17 -10.21
C THR A 32 18.70 6.87 -11.03
N GLU A 33 19.59 6.80 -12.02
CA GLU A 33 19.71 5.61 -12.88
C GLU A 33 20.23 4.40 -12.10
N GLU A 34 21.19 4.59 -11.20
CA GLU A 34 21.72 3.52 -10.33
C GLU A 34 20.66 3.03 -9.35
N MET A 35 19.93 3.94 -8.68
CA MET A 35 18.80 3.58 -7.81
C MET A 35 17.76 2.75 -8.56
N GLN A 36 17.43 3.14 -9.80
CA GLN A 36 16.48 2.40 -10.64
C GLN A 36 17.00 1.01 -11.02
N LYS A 37 18.30 0.87 -11.33
CA LYS A 37 18.92 -0.43 -11.63
C LYS A 37 18.92 -1.35 -10.40
N ILE A 38 19.23 -0.80 -9.23
CA ILE A 38 19.22 -1.53 -7.96
C ILE A 38 17.78 -1.99 -7.62
N ALA A 39 16.79 -1.12 -7.76
CA ALA A 39 15.39 -1.49 -7.53
C ALA A 39 14.93 -2.63 -8.47
N ARG A 40 15.37 -2.60 -9.74
CA ARG A 40 15.08 -3.66 -10.71
C ARG A 40 15.78 -4.97 -10.36
N GLU A 41 17.03 -4.92 -9.89
CA GLU A 41 17.81 -6.10 -9.49
C GLU A 41 17.18 -6.76 -8.24
N VAL A 42 16.78 -5.96 -7.25
CA VAL A 42 16.07 -6.44 -6.04
C VAL A 42 14.74 -7.07 -6.39
N ASN A 43 14.03 -6.49 -7.35
CA ASN A 43 12.74 -6.95 -7.89
C ASN A 43 11.64 -7.17 -6.82
N PHE A 44 11.64 -6.39 -5.75
CA PHE A 44 10.50 -6.26 -4.85
C PHE A 44 9.48 -5.27 -5.43
N ALA A 45 8.26 -5.24 -4.90
CA ALA A 45 7.25 -4.29 -5.33
C ALA A 45 7.80 -2.85 -5.29
N GLU A 46 8.48 -2.48 -4.21
CA GLU A 46 9.24 -1.23 -4.12
C GLU A 46 10.55 -1.43 -3.35
N SER A 47 11.46 -0.47 -3.57
CA SER A 47 12.69 -0.27 -2.81
C SER A 47 12.80 1.19 -2.41
N THR A 48 13.36 1.48 -1.24
CA THR A 48 13.57 2.84 -0.76
C THR A 48 15.05 3.15 -0.61
N PHE A 49 15.38 4.41 -0.93
CA PHE A 49 16.71 4.97 -0.87
C PHE A 49 16.71 6.18 0.05
N ILE A 50 17.35 6.07 1.21
CA ILE A 50 17.53 7.16 2.17
C ILE A 50 18.70 8.00 1.69
N THR A 51 18.40 9.19 1.16
CA THR A 51 19.40 10.12 0.63
C THR A 51 19.93 11.08 1.68
N LYS A 52 19.16 11.33 2.74
CA LYS A 52 19.58 12.17 3.87
C LYS A 52 18.80 11.77 5.11
N PHE A 53 19.44 11.84 6.27
CA PHE A 53 18.75 11.72 7.56
C PHE A 53 19.41 12.57 8.64
N GLU A 54 18.59 13.09 9.54
CA GLU A 54 18.99 13.98 10.63
C GLU A 54 18.41 13.40 11.94
N PRO A 55 19.18 12.57 12.67
CA PRO A 55 18.69 11.88 13.88
C PRO A 55 18.19 12.84 14.97
N GLU A 56 18.87 13.99 15.16
CA GLU A 56 18.50 14.98 16.18
C GLU A 56 17.12 15.57 15.93
N ASN A 57 16.71 15.68 14.67
CA ASN A 57 15.44 16.25 14.24
C ASN A 57 14.38 15.16 13.94
N SER A 58 14.79 13.88 13.97
CA SER A 58 13.94 12.73 13.58
C SER A 58 13.35 12.90 12.17
N VAL A 59 14.18 13.32 11.20
CA VAL A 59 13.80 13.60 9.80
C VAL A 59 14.68 12.78 8.85
N ALA A 60 14.10 12.29 7.76
CA ALA A 60 14.85 11.70 6.65
C ALA A 60 14.24 12.06 5.30
N GLU A 61 15.09 12.16 4.26
CA GLU A 61 14.68 12.26 2.86
C GLU A 61 14.80 10.90 2.21
N ILE A 62 13.76 10.47 1.53
CA ILE A 62 13.73 9.17 0.87
C ILE A 62 13.22 9.28 -0.56
N ARG A 63 13.71 8.38 -1.40
CA ARG A 63 13.19 8.13 -2.75
C ARG A 63 12.67 6.70 -2.83
N ILE A 64 11.60 6.51 -3.57
CA ILE A 64 10.88 5.23 -3.67
C ILE A 64 10.88 4.79 -5.13
N PHE A 65 11.29 3.56 -5.40
CA PHE A 65 11.35 3.01 -6.74
C PHE A 65 10.65 1.65 -6.82
N THR A 66 9.79 1.50 -7.82
CA THR A 66 9.42 0.19 -8.32
C THR A 66 10.54 -0.36 -9.22
N PRO A 67 10.50 -1.61 -9.67
CA PRO A 67 11.42 -2.08 -10.69
C PRO A 67 11.44 -1.25 -11.98
N GLU A 68 10.39 -0.46 -12.26
CA GLU A 68 10.21 0.29 -13.51
C GLU A 68 10.48 1.77 -13.42
N HIS A 69 10.00 2.41 -12.34
CA HIS A 69 10.03 3.86 -12.24
C HIS A 69 10.06 4.35 -10.79
N GLU A 70 10.46 5.60 -10.63
CA GLU A 70 10.39 6.29 -9.35
C GLU A 70 8.96 6.69 -9.02
N MET A 71 8.54 6.41 -7.79
CA MET A 71 7.24 6.81 -7.25
C MET A 71 7.34 8.06 -6.38
N LYS A 72 6.33 8.91 -6.47
CA LYS A 72 6.25 10.10 -5.61
C LYS A 72 5.84 9.76 -4.17
N PHE A 73 5.12 8.65 -3.97
CA PHE A 73 4.62 8.19 -2.68
C PHE A 73 4.17 6.72 -2.78
N ALA A 74 4.42 5.94 -1.73
CA ALA A 74 3.83 4.61 -1.55
C ALA A 74 3.74 4.28 -0.05
N GLY A 75 2.62 3.68 0.39
CA GLY A 75 2.29 3.52 1.82
C GLY A 75 3.20 2.55 2.57
N HIS A 76 3.38 1.31 2.05
CA HIS A 76 4.22 0.32 2.74
C HIS A 76 5.71 0.72 2.78
N PRO A 77 6.30 1.36 1.73
CA PRO A 77 7.65 1.89 1.81
C PRO A 77 7.85 2.94 2.90
N ILE A 78 6.87 3.83 3.10
CA ILE A 78 6.88 4.81 4.19
C ILE A 78 6.92 4.10 5.55
N ILE A 79 6.02 3.15 5.80
CA ILE A 79 5.93 2.42 7.06
C ILE A 79 7.21 1.61 7.33
N GLY A 80 7.68 0.84 6.35
CA GLY A 80 8.86 -0.01 6.50
C GLY A 80 10.14 0.80 6.69
N THR A 81 10.36 1.87 5.91
CA THR A 81 11.52 2.75 6.08
C THR A 81 11.49 3.46 7.44
N SER A 82 10.31 3.93 7.86
CA SER A 82 10.14 4.53 9.20
C SER A 82 10.52 3.56 10.29
N TRP A 83 10.06 2.31 10.20
CA TRP A 83 10.43 1.28 11.17
C TRP A 83 11.94 1.03 11.21
N VAL A 84 12.62 0.96 10.05
CA VAL A 84 14.07 0.80 9.97
C VAL A 84 14.78 1.96 10.63
N LEU A 85 14.39 3.20 10.33
CA LEU A 85 14.98 4.40 10.95
C LEU A 85 14.79 4.42 12.46
N MET A 86 13.57 4.20 12.94
CA MET A 86 13.22 4.25 14.37
C MET A 86 13.88 3.12 15.18
N ASN A 87 14.00 1.92 14.61
CA ASN A 87 14.40 0.73 15.40
C ASN A 87 15.81 0.23 15.09
N ARG A 88 16.48 0.74 14.04
CA ARG A 88 17.79 0.23 13.59
C ARG A 88 18.83 1.31 13.34
N ILE A 89 18.43 2.55 13.08
CA ILE A 89 19.34 3.63 12.68
C ILE A 89 19.44 4.71 13.75
N PHE A 90 18.29 5.19 14.24
CA PHE A 90 18.28 6.26 15.24
C PHE A 90 18.54 5.67 16.64
N GLU A 91 19.64 6.09 17.27
CA GLU A 91 20.04 5.59 18.60
C GLU A 91 19.01 5.92 19.70
N ASN A 92 18.35 7.08 19.58
CA ASN A 92 17.32 7.54 20.52
C ASN A 92 15.96 6.86 20.34
N GLN A 93 15.80 6.00 19.32
CA GLN A 93 14.57 5.28 18.99
C GLN A 93 13.30 6.13 19.12
N PRO A 94 13.17 7.20 18.33
CA PRO A 94 12.06 8.14 18.47
C PRO A 94 10.73 7.49 18.10
N GLU A 95 9.66 7.79 18.84
CA GLU A 95 8.31 7.33 18.51
C GLU A 95 7.67 8.08 17.32
N LYS A 96 8.27 9.20 16.89
CA LYS A 96 7.77 10.03 15.78
C LYS A 96 8.92 10.45 14.89
N ILE A 97 8.72 10.31 13.60
CA ILE A 97 9.64 10.82 12.58
C ILE A 97 8.87 11.51 11.45
N THR A 98 9.58 12.26 10.66
CA THR A 98 9.04 12.86 9.43
C THR A 98 9.87 12.40 8.24
N LEU A 99 9.22 11.77 7.27
CA LEU A 99 9.84 11.45 5.99
C LEU A 99 9.52 12.52 4.96
N SER A 100 10.52 12.98 4.22
CA SER A 100 10.37 13.87 3.07
C SER A 100 10.38 13.02 1.80
N VAL A 101 9.32 13.14 1.02
CA VAL A 101 9.12 12.50 -0.30
C VAL A 101 8.71 13.58 -1.31
N PRO A 102 8.70 13.31 -2.63
CA PRO A 102 8.35 14.31 -3.64
C PRO A 102 7.01 15.02 -3.44
N ILE A 103 6.02 14.38 -2.81
CA ILE A 103 4.72 15.02 -2.52
C ILE A 103 4.71 15.87 -1.25
N GLY A 104 5.78 15.85 -0.43
CA GLY A 104 5.87 16.63 0.79
C GLY A 104 6.38 15.85 2.01
N LYS A 105 6.12 16.41 3.18
CA LYS A 105 6.54 15.84 4.46
C LYS A 105 5.44 14.94 5.04
N ILE A 106 5.80 13.72 5.34
CA ILE A 106 4.90 12.68 5.86
C ILE A 106 5.26 12.39 7.32
N PRO A 107 4.43 12.81 8.27
CA PRO A 107 4.61 12.44 9.67
C PRO A 107 4.21 10.96 9.87
N VAL A 108 5.05 10.23 10.57
CA VAL A 108 4.84 8.82 10.92
C VAL A 108 5.06 8.65 12.40
N HIS A 109 4.26 7.84 13.06
CA HIS A 109 4.46 7.54 14.47
C HIS A 109 4.40 6.03 14.75
N GLN A 110 5.14 5.62 15.76
CA GLN A 110 5.12 4.25 16.27
C GLN A 110 4.39 4.22 17.61
N SER A 111 3.51 3.23 17.78
CA SER A 111 2.84 2.94 19.04
C SER A 111 2.91 1.43 19.29
N GLY A 112 3.70 1.02 20.28
CA GLY A 112 4.05 -0.38 20.47
C GLY A 112 4.77 -0.95 19.25
N ASP A 113 4.26 -2.06 18.71
CA ASP A 113 4.81 -2.71 17.52
C ASP A 113 4.28 -2.13 16.19
N LEU A 114 3.30 -1.23 16.25
CA LEU A 114 2.64 -0.67 15.07
C LEU A 114 3.25 0.66 14.65
N VAL A 115 3.59 0.78 13.40
CA VAL A 115 3.95 2.04 12.74
C VAL A 115 2.72 2.54 11.98
N TRP A 116 2.34 3.81 12.23
CA TRP A 116 1.12 4.42 11.73
C TRP A 116 1.40 5.56 10.77
N LEU A 117 0.65 5.57 9.69
CA LEU A 117 0.61 6.60 8.66
C LEU A 117 -0.78 7.22 8.61
N GLN A 118 -0.84 8.55 8.60
CA GLN A 118 -2.09 9.28 8.35
C GLN A 118 -2.21 9.63 6.88
N ALA A 119 -3.39 9.36 6.30
CA ALA A 119 -3.68 9.69 4.91
C ALA A 119 -4.18 11.13 4.73
N ALA A 120 -4.09 11.63 3.50
CA ALA A 120 -4.75 12.84 3.08
C ALA A 120 -6.28 12.67 3.02
N GLN A 121 -7.02 13.80 2.91
CA GLN A 121 -8.46 13.76 2.71
C GLN A 121 -8.81 13.02 1.42
N PRO A 122 -9.83 12.16 1.43
CA PRO A 122 -10.21 11.39 0.27
C PRO A 122 -11.00 12.23 -0.74
N GLU A 123 -10.86 11.87 -2.01
CA GLU A 123 -11.75 12.29 -3.07
C GLU A 123 -12.47 11.05 -3.62
N PHE A 124 -13.79 11.14 -3.73
CA PHE A 124 -14.64 10.09 -4.28
C PHE A 124 -14.97 10.45 -5.72
N LEU A 125 -14.50 9.63 -6.64
CA LEU A 125 -14.61 9.84 -8.07
C LEU A 125 -15.81 9.07 -8.66
N ASP A 126 -15.69 8.59 -9.90
CA ASP A 126 -16.78 7.95 -10.61
C ASP A 126 -17.21 6.62 -9.98
N THR A 127 -18.48 6.30 -10.15
CA THR A 127 -19.06 5.00 -9.78
C THR A 127 -19.26 4.14 -11.03
N PHE A 128 -19.22 2.83 -10.85
CA PHE A 128 -19.32 1.84 -11.93
C PHE A 128 -20.40 0.80 -11.61
N LEU A 129 -20.83 0.09 -12.63
CA LEU A 129 -21.81 -0.99 -12.50
C LEU A 129 -21.12 -2.35 -12.40
N ALA A 130 -21.73 -3.30 -11.70
CA ALA A 130 -21.21 -4.67 -11.60
C ALA A 130 -21.08 -5.33 -13.00
N GLU A 131 -21.98 -4.99 -13.93
CA GLU A 131 -21.99 -5.47 -15.30
C GLU A 131 -20.70 -5.15 -16.05
N ASP A 132 -20.06 -4.01 -15.75
CA ASP A 132 -18.81 -3.61 -16.38
C ASP A 132 -17.68 -4.63 -16.11
N PHE A 133 -17.71 -5.25 -14.94
CA PHE A 133 -16.70 -6.21 -14.48
C PHE A 133 -16.90 -7.62 -15.02
N LEU A 134 -18.11 -7.97 -15.47
CA LEU A 134 -18.40 -9.30 -16.00
C LEU A 134 -17.65 -9.59 -17.30
N SER A 135 -17.27 -8.56 -18.04
CA SER A 135 -16.56 -8.70 -19.32
C SER A 135 -15.12 -9.18 -19.15
N PHE A 136 -14.49 -8.92 -17.99
CA PHE A 136 -13.09 -9.22 -17.73
C PHE A 136 -12.84 -10.02 -16.46
N SER A 137 -13.89 -10.46 -15.76
CA SER A 137 -13.76 -11.33 -14.59
C SER A 137 -14.58 -12.61 -14.76
N ASN A 138 -14.31 -13.61 -13.92
CA ASN A 138 -15.11 -14.82 -13.80
C ASN A 138 -16.28 -14.67 -12.81
N LEU A 139 -16.52 -13.46 -12.29
CA LEU A 139 -17.62 -13.18 -11.37
C LEU A 139 -18.97 -13.15 -12.10
N SER A 140 -20.03 -13.42 -11.36
CA SER A 140 -21.42 -13.17 -11.76
C SER A 140 -21.94 -11.92 -11.02
N SER A 141 -23.06 -11.34 -11.49
CA SER A 141 -23.69 -10.21 -10.79
C SER A 141 -24.05 -10.53 -9.34
N ALA A 142 -24.31 -11.81 -9.03
CA ALA A 142 -24.64 -12.26 -7.67
C ALA A 142 -23.44 -12.22 -6.70
N ASP A 143 -22.19 -12.11 -7.19
CA ASP A 143 -20.99 -12.09 -6.38
C ASP A 143 -20.66 -10.69 -5.86
N PHE A 144 -21.21 -9.65 -6.48
CA PHE A 144 -21.03 -8.25 -6.03
C PHE A 144 -21.98 -7.94 -4.87
N ASP A 145 -21.51 -7.15 -3.92
CA ASP A 145 -22.35 -6.62 -2.84
C ASP A 145 -23.06 -5.35 -3.32
N ASP A 146 -24.33 -5.49 -3.69
CA ASP A 146 -25.18 -4.42 -4.23
C ASP A 146 -25.64 -3.39 -3.19
N ALA A 147 -25.35 -3.62 -1.90
CA ALA A 147 -25.59 -2.63 -0.85
C ALA A 147 -24.64 -1.41 -0.95
N PHE A 148 -23.52 -1.53 -1.64
CA PHE A 148 -22.49 -0.52 -1.74
C PHE A 148 -22.08 -0.27 -3.20
N PRO A 149 -21.73 0.99 -3.57
CA PRO A 149 -21.30 1.29 -4.93
C PRO A 149 -19.91 0.70 -5.24
N ILE A 150 -19.65 0.36 -6.49
CA ILE A 150 -18.29 0.23 -6.97
C ILE A 150 -17.82 1.64 -7.31
N GLN A 151 -16.73 2.12 -6.68
CA GLN A 151 -16.33 3.52 -6.82
C GLN A 151 -14.82 3.70 -6.86
N GLU A 152 -14.35 4.59 -7.72
CA GLU A 152 -12.97 5.07 -7.71
C GLU A 152 -12.79 6.08 -6.56
N VAL A 153 -11.79 5.82 -5.70
CA VAL A 153 -11.46 6.65 -4.53
C VAL A 153 -9.97 6.95 -4.52
N THR A 154 -9.60 8.16 -4.15
CA THR A 154 -8.20 8.55 -4.01
C THR A 154 -7.94 9.26 -2.68
N THR A 155 -6.79 8.95 -2.09
CA THR A 155 -6.16 9.68 -0.98
C THR A 155 -4.76 10.16 -1.39
N GLY A 156 -4.54 10.28 -2.72
CA GLY A 156 -3.25 10.59 -3.36
C GLY A 156 -2.94 9.64 -4.52
N SER A 157 -3.23 8.34 -4.36
CA SER A 157 -3.28 7.36 -5.44
C SER A 157 -4.69 6.80 -5.52
N ALA A 158 -5.26 6.69 -6.72
CA ALA A 158 -6.63 6.25 -6.90
C ALA A 158 -6.75 4.74 -7.11
N PHE A 159 -7.80 4.16 -6.55
CA PHE A 159 -8.15 2.74 -6.69
C PHE A 159 -9.65 2.59 -6.88
N VAL A 160 -10.05 1.65 -7.71
CA VAL A 160 -11.45 1.26 -7.83
C VAL A 160 -11.76 0.26 -6.71
N ILE A 161 -12.59 0.68 -5.76
CA ILE A 161 -13.03 -0.14 -4.63
C ILE A 161 -14.22 -0.97 -5.08
N VAL A 162 -14.08 -2.29 -5.00
CA VAL A 162 -15.07 -3.25 -5.50
C VAL A 162 -15.60 -4.13 -4.36
N PRO A 163 -16.82 -3.88 -3.89
CA PRO A 163 -17.47 -4.70 -2.87
C PRO A 163 -17.84 -6.08 -3.39
N ILE A 164 -17.43 -7.13 -2.69
CA ILE A 164 -17.75 -8.54 -3.00
C ILE A 164 -18.49 -9.16 -1.82
N LYS A 165 -19.53 -9.95 -2.09
CA LYS A 165 -20.43 -10.49 -1.07
C LYS A 165 -19.77 -11.41 -0.05
N ASN A 166 -18.77 -12.19 -0.47
CA ASN A 166 -18.18 -13.20 0.42
C ASN A 166 -16.76 -13.59 -0.01
N LYS A 167 -16.04 -14.17 0.92
CA LYS A 167 -14.65 -14.62 0.73
C LYS A 167 -14.51 -15.63 -0.41
N LYS A 168 -15.48 -16.51 -0.63
CA LYS A 168 -15.38 -17.54 -1.66
C LYS A 168 -15.35 -16.94 -3.07
N ALA A 169 -16.15 -15.92 -3.35
CA ALA A 169 -16.11 -15.20 -4.62
C ALA A 169 -14.76 -14.47 -4.78
N LEU A 170 -14.27 -13.85 -3.71
CA LEU A 170 -12.96 -13.17 -3.68
C LEU A 170 -11.79 -14.15 -3.91
N GLU A 171 -11.83 -15.34 -3.30
CA GLU A 171 -10.81 -16.39 -3.44
C GLU A 171 -10.73 -16.94 -4.88
N HIS A 172 -11.87 -17.13 -5.54
CA HIS A 172 -11.92 -17.67 -6.89
C HIS A 172 -11.82 -16.61 -8.00
N LEU A 173 -11.63 -15.35 -7.64
CA LEU A 173 -11.52 -14.23 -8.59
C LEU A 173 -10.36 -14.45 -9.57
N ILE A 174 -10.70 -14.43 -10.85
CA ILE A 174 -9.76 -14.45 -11.97
C ILE A 174 -10.11 -13.28 -12.89
N LEU A 175 -9.10 -12.55 -13.36
CA LEU A 175 -9.27 -11.41 -14.25
C LEU A 175 -8.60 -11.66 -15.61
N ASP A 176 -9.27 -11.25 -16.68
CA ASP A 176 -8.67 -11.12 -18.00
C ASP A 176 -7.87 -9.82 -18.06
N LYS A 177 -6.55 -9.95 -18.09
CA LYS A 177 -5.61 -8.82 -18.07
C LYS A 177 -5.89 -7.81 -19.20
N VAL A 178 -6.13 -8.29 -20.42
CA VAL A 178 -6.25 -7.41 -21.58
C VAL A 178 -7.53 -6.57 -21.47
N LYS A 179 -8.65 -7.22 -21.24
CA LYS A 179 -9.94 -6.55 -21.09
C LYS A 179 -10.00 -5.64 -19.87
N MET A 180 -9.42 -6.07 -18.72
CA MET A 180 -9.29 -5.24 -17.52
C MET A 180 -8.50 -3.96 -17.83
N ASN A 181 -7.36 -4.09 -18.52
CA ASN A 181 -6.54 -2.93 -18.89
C ASN A 181 -7.28 -1.96 -19.83
N GLU A 182 -7.98 -2.50 -20.81
CA GLU A 182 -8.81 -1.69 -21.72
C GLU A 182 -9.93 -0.96 -20.96
N TRP A 183 -10.61 -1.66 -20.07
CA TRP A 183 -11.66 -1.07 -19.23
C TRP A 183 -11.13 0.05 -18.33
N LEU A 184 -10.03 -0.18 -17.60
CA LEU A 184 -9.40 0.82 -16.73
C LEU A 184 -8.99 2.08 -17.52
N HIS A 185 -8.42 1.92 -18.72
CA HIS A 185 -8.06 3.04 -19.59
C HIS A 185 -9.26 3.84 -20.09
N GLY A 186 -10.38 3.17 -20.36
CA GLY A 186 -11.57 3.80 -20.89
C GLY A 186 -12.46 4.49 -19.85
N HIS A 187 -12.38 4.07 -18.57
CA HIS A 187 -13.36 4.45 -17.56
C HIS A 187 -12.76 5.19 -16.35
N CYS A 188 -11.52 4.89 -15.94
CA CYS A 188 -10.92 5.55 -14.79
C CYS A 188 -10.29 6.89 -15.16
N LYS A 189 -10.53 7.92 -14.35
CA LYS A 189 -9.98 9.28 -14.57
C LYS A 189 -8.48 9.36 -14.25
N THR A 190 -7.98 8.41 -13.50
CA THR A 190 -6.59 8.38 -13.05
C THR A 190 -5.79 7.40 -13.88
N ASN A 191 -4.47 7.64 -13.98
CA ASN A 191 -3.57 6.71 -14.66
C ASN A 191 -3.25 5.45 -13.82
N HIS A 192 -3.84 5.33 -12.63
CA HIS A 192 -3.60 4.17 -11.77
C HIS A 192 -4.44 2.99 -12.22
N ARG A 193 -3.79 1.87 -12.53
CA ARG A 193 -4.40 0.70 -13.16
C ARG A 193 -4.61 -0.42 -12.14
N ALA A 194 -5.41 -0.13 -11.11
CA ALA A 194 -5.58 -1.06 -10.00
C ALA A 194 -7.03 -1.16 -9.53
N LEU A 195 -7.44 -2.39 -9.26
CA LEU A 195 -8.71 -2.75 -8.65
C LEU A 195 -8.48 -3.26 -7.24
N TYR A 196 -9.27 -2.81 -6.28
CA TYR A 196 -9.20 -3.24 -4.91
C TYR A 196 -10.51 -3.90 -4.49
N PHE A 197 -10.55 -5.20 -4.61
CA PHE A 197 -11.68 -6.03 -4.21
C PHE A 197 -11.65 -6.26 -2.71
N TYR A 198 -12.80 -6.18 -2.06
CA TYR A 198 -12.91 -6.50 -0.64
C TYR A 198 -14.23 -7.23 -0.32
N CYS A 199 -14.21 -8.00 0.75
CA CYS A 199 -15.42 -8.50 1.41
C CYS A 199 -15.28 -8.31 2.93
N LEU A 200 -16.44 -8.15 3.58
CA LEU A 200 -16.54 -8.09 5.03
C LEU A 200 -17.28 -9.33 5.52
N GLU A 201 -16.58 -10.22 6.22
CA GLU A 201 -17.15 -11.42 6.83
C GLU A 201 -17.14 -11.29 8.36
N GLU A 202 -18.30 -11.15 8.97
CA GLU A 202 -18.47 -10.96 10.42
C GLU A 202 -17.60 -9.76 10.93
N THR A 203 -16.41 -10.05 11.42
CA THR A 203 -15.44 -9.04 11.95
C THR A 203 -14.15 -8.97 11.12
N LYS A 204 -14.07 -9.68 9.98
CA LYS A 204 -12.88 -9.73 9.14
C LYS A 204 -13.09 -8.99 7.84
N LEU A 205 -12.28 -7.99 7.62
CA LEU A 205 -12.14 -7.36 6.31
C LEU A 205 -11.05 -8.13 5.53
N ILE A 206 -11.40 -8.59 4.34
CA ILE A 206 -10.49 -9.36 3.47
C ILE A 206 -10.43 -8.66 2.13
N SER A 207 -9.23 -8.47 1.59
CA SER A 207 -9.05 -7.74 0.34
C SER A 207 -8.04 -8.38 -0.59
N ARG A 208 -8.14 -8.04 -1.88
CA ARG A 208 -7.17 -8.35 -2.92
C ARG A 208 -6.94 -7.11 -3.78
N MET A 209 -5.70 -6.71 -3.95
CA MET A 209 -5.32 -5.64 -4.86
C MET A 209 -4.68 -6.23 -6.11
N LEU A 210 -5.33 -5.99 -7.25
CA LEU A 210 -4.84 -6.44 -8.55
C LEU A 210 -4.56 -5.24 -9.44
N CYS A 211 -3.37 -5.20 -10.02
CA CYS A 211 -2.91 -4.10 -10.86
C CYS A 211 -2.26 -4.60 -12.16
N ILE A 212 -2.12 -3.69 -13.10
CA ILE A 212 -1.33 -3.92 -14.31
C ILE A 212 0.00 -3.18 -14.15
N GLU A 213 1.06 -3.95 -14.02
CA GLU A 213 2.42 -3.46 -13.93
C GLU A 213 3.31 -4.30 -14.86
N ASP A 214 4.28 -3.70 -15.57
CA ASP A 214 5.09 -4.37 -16.60
C ASP A 214 4.25 -5.11 -17.65
N ASN A 215 3.11 -4.56 -18.00
CA ASN A 215 2.16 -5.26 -18.84
C ASN A 215 1.81 -6.67 -18.33
N GLN A 216 1.87 -6.89 -17.01
CA GLN A 216 1.47 -8.12 -16.34
C GLN A 216 0.38 -7.82 -15.32
N LEU A 217 -0.55 -8.75 -15.16
CA LEU A 217 -1.49 -8.72 -14.05
C LEU A 217 -0.75 -9.22 -12.81
N LYS A 218 -0.64 -8.36 -11.80
CA LYS A 218 0.00 -8.66 -10.52
C LYS A 218 -1.00 -8.52 -9.38
N GLU A 219 -0.82 -9.32 -8.35
CA GLU A 219 -1.49 -9.16 -7.07
C GLU A 219 -0.47 -8.71 -6.04
N ASP A 220 -0.75 -7.59 -5.36
CA ASP A 220 0.14 -7.05 -4.32
C ASP A 220 -0.19 -7.66 -2.96
N ALA A 221 0.85 -7.91 -2.17
CA ALA A 221 0.74 -8.56 -0.88
C ALA A 221 0.09 -7.67 0.19
N ALA A 222 0.39 -6.38 0.19
CA ALA A 222 -0.19 -5.39 1.11
C ALA A 222 -0.05 -3.98 0.55
N THR A 223 -1.18 -3.34 0.26
CA THR A 223 -1.23 -2.05 -0.41
C THR A 223 -1.72 -0.96 0.53
N GLY A 224 -0.79 -0.26 1.17
CA GLY A 224 -1.13 0.80 2.11
C GLY A 224 -1.98 1.91 1.49
N SER A 225 -1.64 2.39 0.29
CA SER A 225 -2.39 3.45 -0.41
C SER A 225 -3.82 3.02 -0.79
N ALA A 226 -4.01 1.78 -1.26
CA ALA A 226 -5.35 1.25 -1.52
C ALA A 226 -6.15 1.07 -0.22
N SER A 227 -5.48 0.68 0.85
CA SER A 227 -6.09 0.52 2.18
C SER A 227 -6.59 1.86 2.76
N THR A 228 -5.92 2.98 2.50
CA THR A 228 -6.44 4.30 2.89
C THR A 228 -7.70 4.68 2.10
N CYS A 229 -7.77 4.33 0.81
CA CYS A 229 -8.97 4.51 -0.02
C CYS A 229 -10.12 3.62 0.44
N LEU A 230 -9.84 2.35 0.75
CA LEU A 230 -10.84 1.42 1.29
C LEU A 230 -11.36 1.90 2.65
N GLN A 231 -10.48 2.37 3.56
CA GLN A 231 -10.91 2.91 4.84
C GLN A 231 -11.81 4.13 4.68
N ALA A 232 -11.47 5.06 3.77
CA ALA A 232 -12.32 6.19 3.42
C ALA A 232 -13.69 5.75 2.91
N PHE A 233 -13.70 4.75 2.04
CA PHE A 233 -14.93 4.16 1.51
C PHE A 233 -15.80 3.56 2.61
N LEU A 234 -15.21 2.76 3.51
CA LEU A 234 -15.91 2.16 4.63
C LEU A 234 -16.45 3.22 5.60
N LEU A 235 -15.68 4.29 5.87
CA LEU A 235 -16.14 5.42 6.70
C LEU A 235 -17.34 6.16 6.09
N LYS A 236 -17.41 6.24 4.78
CA LYS A 236 -18.51 6.90 4.07
C LYS A 236 -19.76 6.04 4.01
N TYR A 237 -19.62 4.74 3.78
CA TYR A 237 -20.76 3.88 3.42
C TYR A 237 -21.15 2.85 4.48
N HIS A 238 -20.24 2.46 5.39
CA HIS A 238 -20.50 1.42 6.39
C HIS A 238 -20.68 1.97 7.81
N ALA A 239 -19.76 2.81 8.32
CA ALA A 239 -19.80 3.33 9.68
C ALA A 239 -18.92 4.56 9.83
N GLU A 240 -19.34 5.53 10.64
CA GLU A 240 -18.60 6.78 10.91
C GLU A 240 -17.32 6.58 11.74
N GLU A 241 -17.13 5.43 12.35
CA GLU A 241 -15.94 5.06 13.10
C GLU A 241 -15.58 3.61 12.80
N ILE A 242 -14.29 3.37 12.47
CA ILE A 242 -13.79 2.07 12.06
C ILE A 242 -12.48 1.77 12.76
N GLN A 243 -12.46 0.64 13.48
CA GLN A 243 -11.26 -0.01 13.99
C GLN A 243 -11.32 -1.47 13.58
N ILE A 244 -10.60 -1.83 12.52
CA ILE A 244 -10.62 -3.18 11.96
C ILE A 244 -9.27 -3.53 11.35
N ILE A 245 -8.98 -4.83 11.24
CA ILE A 245 -7.81 -5.33 10.54
C ILE A 245 -8.23 -5.77 9.15
N ASN A 246 -7.59 -5.19 8.13
CA ASN A 246 -7.71 -5.63 6.75
C ASN A 246 -6.68 -6.73 6.46
N HIS A 247 -7.17 -7.90 6.06
CA HIS A 247 -6.35 -9.04 5.66
C HIS A 247 -6.17 -9.03 4.14
N GLN A 248 -4.92 -8.90 3.67
CA GLN A 248 -4.55 -8.91 2.26
C GLN A 248 -3.43 -9.92 2.01
N GLY A 249 -3.27 -10.38 0.77
CA GLY A 249 -2.15 -11.24 0.36
C GLY A 249 -2.26 -12.72 0.76
N ASP A 250 -3.36 -13.14 1.40
CA ASP A 250 -3.57 -14.53 1.80
C ASP A 250 -3.56 -15.47 0.59
N PHE A 251 -4.09 -15.03 -0.55
CA PHE A 251 -4.24 -15.83 -1.77
C PHE A 251 -2.93 -16.00 -2.57
N ILE A 252 -1.89 -15.23 -2.22
CA ILE A 252 -0.53 -15.34 -2.81
C ILE A 252 0.52 -15.78 -1.79
N ASN A 253 0.10 -16.36 -0.65
CA ASN A 253 0.96 -16.86 0.43
C ASN A 253 1.86 -15.78 1.06
N ARG A 254 1.39 -14.53 1.08
CA ARG A 254 2.05 -13.38 1.70
C ARG A 254 1.07 -12.66 2.62
N SER A 255 0.48 -13.40 3.58
CA SER A 255 -0.53 -12.87 4.52
C SER A 255 -0.08 -11.57 5.17
N SER A 256 -0.93 -10.55 5.06
CA SER A 256 -0.67 -9.21 5.58
C SER A 256 -1.82 -8.76 6.47
N GLN A 257 -1.50 -7.96 7.48
CA GLN A 257 -2.47 -7.33 8.36
C GLN A 257 -2.24 -5.82 8.36
N ILE A 258 -3.20 -5.10 7.80
CA ILE A 258 -3.21 -3.64 7.75
C ILE A 258 -4.25 -3.16 8.76
N TYR A 259 -3.81 -2.49 9.80
CA TYR A 259 -4.66 -1.99 10.87
C TYR A 259 -5.29 -0.67 10.42
N PHE A 260 -6.61 -0.59 10.50
CA PHE A 260 -7.38 0.62 10.23
C PHE A 260 -7.81 1.25 11.56
N ASP A 261 -7.57 2.54 11.71
CA ASP A 261 -8.11 3.38 12.77
C ASP A 261 -8.60 4.68 12.14
N GLY A 262 -9.91 4.88 12.08
CA GLY A 262 -10.47 6.01 11.36
C GLY A 262 -11.81 6.46 11.85
N LYS A 263 -12.09 7.75 11.57
CA LYS A 263 -13.34 8.41 11.93
C LYS A 263 -13.76 9.42 10.89
N LEU A 264 -15.06 9.47 10.62
CA LEU A 264 -15.71 10.54 9.87
C LEU A 264 -16.46 11.47 10.83
N ALA A 265 -16.08 12.73 10.88
CA ALA A 265 -16.73 13.73 11.69
C ALA A 265 -16.86 15.04 10.92
N GLU A 266 -18.05 15.61 10.83
CA GLU A 266 -18.31 16.91 10.18
C GLU A 266 -17.72 17.03 8.77
N ASN A 267 -17.82 15.97 7.95
CA ASN A 267 -17.21 15.83 6.62
C ASN A 267 -15.67 15.81 6.58
N HIS A 268 -15.02 15.65 7.73
CA HIS A 268 -13.58 15.45 7.81
C HIS A 268 -13.28 13.97 8.08
N PHE A 269 -12.43 13.37 7.23
CA PHE A 269 -11.98 11.99 7.35
C PHE A 269 -10.65 11.95 8.12
N ASP A 270 -10.65 11.38 9.32
CA ASP A 270 -9.42 10.98 10.01
C ASP A 270 -9.12 9.52 9.60
N ILE A 271 -8.14 9.33 8.75
CA ILE A 271 -7.80 8.04 8.15
C ILE A 271 -6.38 7.67 8.55
N LYS A 272 -6.24 6.59 9.30
CA LYS A 272 -4.94 6.06 9.71
C LYS A 272 -4.84 4.60 9.36
N ILE A 273 -3.73 4.23 8.75
CA ILE A 273 -3.35 2.84 8.57
C ILE A 273 -2.07 2.56 9.33
N GLY A 274 -2.01 1.37 9.91
CA GLY A 274 -0.84 0.94 10.65
C GLY A 274 -0.48 -0.51 10.35
N GLY A 275 0.76 -0.88 10.69
CA GLY A 275 1.19 -2.26 10.56
C GLY A 275 2.48 -2.57 11.28
N LYS A 276 2.68 -3.86 11.56
CA LYS A 276 3.94 -4.38 12.08
C LYS A 276 4.94 -4.58 10.95
N THR A 277 6.20 -4.47 11.29
CA THR A 277 7.30 -4.71 10.37
C THR A 277 8.24 -5.75 10.94
N GLN A 278 8.60 -6.75 10.14
CA GLN A 278 9.53 -7.81 10.54
C GLN A 278 10.89 -7.59 9.88
N PHE A 279 11.93 -7.57 10.68
CA PHE A 279 13.30 -7.52 10.18
C PHE A 279 13.71 -8.88 9.59
N ILE A 280 14.21 -8.90 8.37
CA ILE A 280 14.61 -10.09 7.64
C ILE A 280 16.14 -10.20 7.53
N ALA A 281 16.78 -9.18 6.94
CA ALA A 281 18.20 -9.19 6.68
C ALA A 281 18.80 -7.79 6.68
N LYS A 282 20.12 -7.72 6.82
CA LYS A 282 20.94 -6.54 6.53
C LYS A 282 22.21 -6.96 5.83
N GLY A 283 22.79 -6.08 5.05
CA GLY A 283 24.02 -6.33 4.35
C GLY A 283 24.63 -5.05 3.80
N GLU A 284 25.58 -5.22 2.91
CA GLU A 284 26.21 -4.17 2.13
C GLU A 284 25.99 -4.47 0.65
N TRP A 285 25.59 -3.45 -0.09
CA TRP A 285 25.40 -3.51 -1.54
C TRP A 285 26.60 -2.88 -2.21
N GLU A 286 27.25 -3.63 -3.09
CA GLU A 286 28.39 -3.13 -3.88
C GLU A 286 27.88 -2.33 -5.08
N VAL A 287 28.33 -1.06 -5.18
CA VAL A 287 27.96 -0.11 -6.24
C VAL A 287 29.20 0.43 -6.94
#